data_b4673706f5b2aede9072d3ac49c6cbf7
#
_entry.id   b4673706f5b2aede9072d3ac49c6cbf7
#
_cell.length_a   1.000
_cell.length_b   1.000
_cell.length_c   1.000
_cell.angle_alpha   90.00
_cell.angle_beta   90.00
_cell.angle_gamma   90.00
#
_symmetry.space_group_name_H-M   'P 1'
#
loop_
_entity.id
_entity.type
_entity.pdbx_description
1 polymer ?
#
loop_
_entity_poly.entity_id
_entity_poly.type
_entity_poly.pdbx_seq_one_letter_code
_entity_poly.pdbx_strand_id
1 'polypeptide(L)'
;EILRGLVGSEMCIRDRTTDTFPKAISVETMIENKTITITGIAKGSGMIEPNMATMLGFIFIDCLIPQNILQKLLKDLVDKSFNQITVDGDESTNDTVIMTSTNSVSLKNKISSIKDKRISKIKNSLLPVVKYLAEQIVRDGEGATKLINIKVESAKNSPQAKRIAKAVANSPLVKTAFYGNDPNWGRIVMAIGKTYEKIDPKKLKIYIGKQTVVANGAEYKKLNLQKLKKYMASKEIDLKLDLGQGNYSYETQTCDFSHKYVDINAAYRT
;
A
#
# COMPACT_ATOMS: atom_id res chain seq x y z
N GLU A 1 -3.30 3.31 27.17
CA GLU A 1 -2.25 4.19 27.79
C GLU A 1 -0.98 4.27 26.94
N ILE A 2 -0.46 3.18 26.35
CA ILE A 2 0.70 3.19 25.44
C ILE A 2 0.43 4.07 24.21
N LEU A 3 -0.76 4.00 23.62
CA LEU A 3 -1.16 4.90 22.52
C LEU A 3 -1.24 6.38 22.95
N ARG A 4 -1.65 6.67 24.17
CA ARG A 4 -1.67 8.05 24.71
C ARG A 4 -0.29 8.57 25.12
N GLY A 5 0.63 7.70 25.53
CA GLY A 5 1.97 8.08 25.94
C GLY A 5 3.01 8.12 24.82
N LEU A 6 2.95 7.17 23.83
CA LEU A 6 3.84 7.14 22.66
C LEU A 6 3.31 8.00 21.49
N VAL A 7 2.01 8.20 21.46
CA VAL A 7 1.31 9.07 20.50
C VAL A 7 0.85 10.32 21.26
N GLY A 8 1.67 10.85 22.15
CA GLY A 8 1.46 12.19 22.67
C GLY A 8 1.34 13.15 21.48
N SER A 9 0.30 13.97 21.49
CA SER A 9 -0.04 14.88 20.39
C SER A 9 1.16 15.67 19.84
N GLU A 10 2.17 15.91 20.69
CA GLU A 10 3.37 16.65 20.35
C GLU A 10 4.38 15.86 19.50
N MET A 11 4.61 14.57 19.77
CA MET A 11 5.56 13.77 18.97
C MET A 11 5.01 13.48 17.56
N CYS A 12 3.71 13.19 17.44
CA CYS A 12 3.06 13.02 16.14
C CYS A 12 2.93 14.33 15.35
N ILE A 13 2.83 15.49 16.04
CA ILE A 13 2.74 16.80 15.38
C ILE A 13 4.11 17.26 14.90
N ARG A 14 5.19 17.02 15.65
CA ARG A 14 6.54 17.50 15.32
C ARG A 14 7.15 16.78 14.13
N ASP A 15 6.88 15.48 13.96
CA ASP A 15 7.46 14.66 12.90
C ASP A 15 6.56 14.53 11.67
N ARG A 16 5.35 15.11 11.70
CA ARG A 16 4.49 15.25 10.53
C ARG A 16 4.95 16.43 9.68
N THR A 17 5.10 16.19 8.38
CA THR A 17 5.35 17.25 7.40
C THR A 17 4.02 17.76 6.82
N THR A 18 3.48 17.04 5.85
CA THR A 18 2.19 17.32 5.20
C THR A 18 1.07 16.37 5.65
N ASP A 19 1.39 15.42 6.57
CA ASP A 19 0.42 14.50 7.15
C ASP A 19 -0.76 15.24 7.82
N THR A 20 -1.99 14.85 7.51
CA THR A 20 -3.19 15.49 8.04
C THR A 20 -3.74 14.80 9.28
N PHE A 21 -3.44 13.50 9.49
CA PHE A 21 -3.85 12.74 10.68
C PHE A 21 -2.78 11.75 11.15
N PRO A 22 -2.79 11.37 12.45
CA PRO A 22 -1.89 10.35 13.00
C PRO A 22 -2.22 8.97 12.46
N LYS A 23 -1.18 8.19 12.10
CA LYS A 23 -1.31 6.82 11.63
C LYS A 23 -0.76 5.87 12.68
N ALA A 24 -1.65 5.29 13.48
CA ALA A 24 -1.28 4.38 14.56
C ALA A 24 -2.32 3.28 14.74
N ILE A 25 -1.87 2.11 15.16
CA ILE A 25 -2.73 0.95 15.45
C ILE A 25 -2.07 0.08 16.51
N SER A 26 -2.87 -0.52 17.38
CA SER A 26 -2.43 -1.55 18.31
C SER A 26 -3.37 -2.75 18.22
N VAL A 27 -2.79 -3.94 18.23
CA VAL A 27 -3.52 -5.20 18.21
C VAL A 27 -2.95 -6.16 19.24
N GLU A 28 -3.77 -7.07 19.73
CA GLU A 28 -3.37 -8.11 20.65
C GLU A 28 -3.45 -9.49 20.00
N THR A 29 -2.54 -10.38 20.37
CA THR A 29 -2.56 -11.78 19.96
C THR A 29 -2.17 -12.68 21.13
N MET A 30 -2.76 -13.87 21.22
CA MET A 30 -2.48 -14.82 22.28
C MET A 30 -1.36 -15.78 21.88
N ILE A 31 -0.25 -15.79 22.62
CA ILE A 31 0.86 -16.75 22.47
C ILE A 31 1.11 -17.42 23.82
N GLU A 32 1.07 -18.75 23.88
CA GLU A 32 1.30 -19.52 25.11
C GLU A 32 0.41 -19.05 26.31
N ASN A 33 -0.85 -18.74 26.02
CA ASN A 33 -1.81 -18.17 26.98
C ASN A 33 -1.40 -16.81 27.58
N LYS A 34 -0.50 -16.08 26.89
CA LYS A 34 -0.12 -14.71 27.21
C LYS A 34 -0.59 -13.78 26.11
N THR A 35 -1.10 -12.64 26.49
CA THR A 35 -1.43 -11.57 25.55
C THR A 35 -0.14 -10.91 25.09
N ILE A 36 0.09 -10.89 23.79
CA ILE A 36 1.20 -10.18 23.13
C ILE A 36 0.60 -8.98 22.42
N THR A 37 1.12 -7.80 22.74
CA THR A 37 0.71 -6.53 22.14
C THR A 37 1.65 -6.16 21.00
N ILE A 38 1.06 -5.77 19.88
CA ILE A 38 1.76 -5.27 18.70
C ILE A 38 1.25 -3.87 18.44
N THR A 39 2.13 -2.87 18.47
CA THR A 39 1.80 -1.49 18.19
C THR A 39 2.59 -1.01 16.98
N GLY A 40 1.93 -0.36 16.04
CA GLY A 40 2.55 0.24 14.87
C GLY A 40 2.19 1.71 14.74
N ILE A 41 3.16 2.52 14.33
CA ILE A 41 3.02 3.94 14.05
C ILE A 41 3.71 4.22 12.72
N ALA A 42 3.13 5.08 11.89
CA ALA A 42 3.77 5.53 10.65
C ALA A 42 3.49 7.00 10.39
N LYS A 43 4.36 7.62 9.59
CA LYS A 43 4.16 8.96 9.03
C LYS A 43 4.59 8.97 7.56
N GLY A 44 4.00 9.86 6.77
CA GLY A 44 4.29 10.07 5.37
C GLY A 44 3.02 10.43 4.61
N SER A 45 3.14 11.32 3.63
CA SER A 45 2.03 11.86 2.84
C SER A 45 2.44 12.21 1.40
N GLY A 46 3.64 12.71 1.17
CA GLY A 46 4.24 12.99 -0.13
C GLY A 46 5.63 12.40 -0.28
N MET A 47 6.15 12.32 -1.52
CA MET A 47 7.39 11.65 -1.89
C MET A 47 7.35 10.18 -1.45
N ILE A 48 6.31 9.46 -1.86
CA ILE A 48 6.02 8.09 -1.45
C ILE A 48 5.98 7.16 -2.66
N GLU A 49 7.07 6.48 -2.89
CA GLU A 49 7.17 5.21 -3.60
C GLU A 49 8.22 4.34 -2.91
N PRO A 50 7.90 3.68 -1.78
CA PRO A 50 8.91 3.03 -0.99
C PRO A 50 9.60 1.90 -1.76
N ASN A 51 10.87 2.16 -2.05
CA ASN A 51 11.92 1.18 -2.25
C ASN A 51 12.94 1.44 -1.14
N MET A 52 12.40 1.99 -0.03
CA MET A 52 12.94 2.56 1.20
C MET A 52 13.31 4.06 1.12
N ALA A 53 12.30 5.03 1.19
CA ALA A 53 12.55 6.48 1.33
C ALA A 53 11.34 7.32 1.85
N THR A 54 11.52 8.46 2.59
CA THR A 54 10.67 9.51 3.24
C THR A 54 9.60 9.04 4.25
N MET A 55 9.19 7.82 4.20
CA MET A 55 8.26 7.25 5.14
C MET A 55 9.00 6.80 6.40
N LEU A 56 8.44 7.04 7.57
CA LEU A 56 8.90 6.44 8.81
C LEU A 56 7.84 5.50 9.35
N GLY A 57 8.24 4.26 9.64
CA GLY A 57 7.40 3.25 10.28
C GLY A 57 8.09 2.66 11.52
N PHE A 58 7.35 2.60 12.63
CA PHE A 58 7.83 2.01 13.86
C PHE A 58 6.85 0.92 14.31
N ILE A 59 7.38 -0.27 14.57
CA ILE A 59 6.61 -1.44 14.99
C ILE A 59 7.21 -1.96 16.29
N PHE A 60 6.39 -2.11 17.31
CA PHE A 60 6.78 -2.57 18.63
C PHE A 60 6.06 -3.88 18.95
N ILE A 61 6.80 -4.85 19.48
CA ILE A 61 6.26 -6.13 19.95
C ILE A 61 6.76 -6.33 21.37
N ASP A 62 5.89 -6.67 22.30
CA ASP A 62 6.24 -6.79 23.70
C ASP A 62 6.87 -8.14 24.09
N CYS A 63 6.90 -9.16 23.24
CA CYS A 63 7.62 -10.41 23.46
C CYS A 63 8.99 -10.44 22.77
N LEU A 64 9.95 -11.19 23.33
CA LEU A 64 11.30 -11.28 22.78
C LEU A 64 11.37 -12.11 21.50
N ILE A 65 11.84 -11.48 20.43
CA ILE A 65 12.16 -12.12 19.16
C ILE A 65 13.63 -11.83 18.84
N PRO A 66 14.49 -12.84 18.58
CA PRO A 66 15.89 -12.61 18.21
C PRO A 66 16.03 -11.73 16.97
N GLN A 67 17.04 -10.85 16.95
CA GLN A 67 17.26 -9.85 15.91
C GLN A 67 17.28 -10.44 14.49
N ASN A 68 17.96 -11.58 14.31
CA ASN A 68 18.05 -12.24 13.00
C ASN A 68 16.70 -12.77 12.47
N ILE A 69 15.78 -13.12 13.38
CA ILE A 69 14.41 -13.53 13.04
C ILE A 69 13.56 -12.29 12.79
N LEU A 70 13.69 -11.28 13.66
CA LEU A 70 12.99 -10.01 13.55
C LEU A 70 13.25 -9.34 12.20
N GLN A 71 14.51 -9.29 11.76
CA GLN A 71 14.91 -8.70 10.47
C GLN A 71 14.31 -9.46 9.27
N LYS A 72 14.31 -10.80 9.30
CA LYS A 72 13.69 -11.60 8.23
C LYS A 72 12.18 -11.40 8.18
N LEU A 73 11.55 -11.29 9.35
CA LEU A 73 10.11 -11.05 9.48
C LEU A 73 9.76 -9.65 8.95
N LEU A 74 10.53 -8.63 9.34
CA LEU A 74 10.35 -7.25 8.88
C LEU A 74 10.45 -7.15 7.36
N LYS A 75 11.46 -7.74 6.74
CA LYS A 75 11.63 -7.73 5.29
C LYS A 75 10.40 -8.30 4.56
N ASP A 76 9.92 -9.48 4.97
CA ASP A 76 8.75 -10.11 4.36
C ASP A 76 7.46 -9.28 4.57
N LEU A 77 7.33 -8.61 5.71
CA LEU A 77 6.18 -7.74 6.00
C LEU A 77 6.21 -6.45 5.17
N VAL A 78 7.37 -5.80 5.05
CA VAL A 78 7.56 -4.57 4.25
C VAL A 78 7.28 -4.84 2.78
N ASP A 79 7.77 -5.97 2.24
CA ASP A 79 7.52 -6.36 0.85
C ASP A 79 6.03 -6.60 0.54
N LYS A 80 5.21 -6.89 1.56
CA LYS A 80 3.76 -7.14 1.45
C LYS A 80 2.89 -5.97 1.90
N SER A 81 3.48 -4.84 2.24
CA SER A 81 2.78 -3.65 2.73
C SER A 81 3.38 -2.36 2.16
N PHE A 82 4.34 -1.77 2.83
CA PHE A 82 4.92 -0.48 2.45
C PHE A 82 5.51 -0.48 1.03
N ASN A 83 6.16 -1.55 0.57
CA ASN A 83 6.66 -1.64 -0.81
C ASN A 83 5.54 -1.82 -1.85
N GLN A 84 4.28 -1.98 -1.41
CA GLN A 84 3.11 -2.10 -2.29
C GLN A 84 2.27 -0.82 -2.37
N ILE A 85 2.77 0.30 -1.90
CA ILE A 85 2.08 1.59 -2.03
C ILE A 85 2.86 2.58 -2.88
N THR A 86 2.18 3.62 -3.34
CA THR A 86 2.78 4.83 -3.92
C THR A 86 1.80 6.00 -3.81
N VAL A 87 2.30 7.21 -3.63
CA VAL A 87 1.50 8.44 -3.70
C VAL A 87 1.78 9.18 -5.00
N ASP A 88 3.02 9.46 -5.30
CA ASP A 88 3.45 10.32 -6.43
C ASP A 88 4.53 9.68 -7.33
N GLY A 89 5.04 8.52 -6.96
CA GLY A 89 6.05 7.81 -7.72
C GLY A 89 7.48 8.28 -7.45
N ASP A 90 7.66 9.21 -6.49
CA ASP A 90 8.97 9.72 -6.13
C ASP A 90 9.55 8.93 -4.95
N GLU A 91 10.79 8.43 -5.16
CA GLU A 91 11.55 7.76 -4.12
C GLU A 91 12.31 8.80 -3.28
N SER A 92 12.26 8.69 -1.96
CA SER A 92 13.08 9.52 -1.08
C SER A 92 14.35 8.80 -0.62
N THR A 93 15.30 9.53 -0.06
CA THR A 93 16.59 9.00 0.44
C THR A 93 16.52 8.48 1.89
N ASN A 94 15.40 8.64 2.61
CA ASN A 94 15.33 8.52 4.06
C ASN A 94 14.25 7.58 4.61
N ASP A 95 13.58 6.77 3.77
CA ASP A 95 12.57 5.81 4.29
C ASP A 95 13.19 4.81 5.25
N THR A 96 12.49 4.63 6.34
CA THR A 96 12.95 3.71 7.38
C THR A 96 11.77 3.01 8.03
N VAL A 97 11.83 1.69 8.12
CA VAL A 97 10.92 0.91 8.96
C VAL A 97 11.73 0.19 10.03
N ILE A 98 11.43 0.49 11.30
CA ILE A 98 12.10 -0.13 12.45
C ILE A 98 11.09 -1.03 13.15
N MET A 99 11.51 -2.26 13.44
CA MET A 99 10.73 -3.19 14.27
C MET A 99 11.54 -3.57 15.52
N THR A 100 10.92 -3.37 16.68
CA THR A 100 11.55 -3.55 17.99
C THR A 100 10.79 -4.58 18.82
N SER A 101 11.54 -5.39 19.55
CA SER A 101 11.05 -6.41 20.48
C SER A 101 11.48 -6.03 21.91
N THR A 102 10.52 -5.71 22.80
CA THR A 102 10.82 -5.14 24.13
C THR A 102 11.07 -6.16 25.21
N ASN A 103 10.61 -7.42 25.03
CA ASN A 103 10.66 -8.49 26.03
C ASN A 103 9.90 -8.18 27.33
N SER A 104 8.89 -7.30 27.29
CA SER A 104 8.04 -7.03 28.44
C SER A 104 7.17 -8.23 28.84
N VAL A 105 6.84 -9.08 27.85
CA VAL A 105 6.13 -10.35 28.03
C VAL A 105 7.09 -11.51 27.74
N SER A 106 7.47 -12.24 28.79
CA SER A 106 8.38 -13.40 28.68
C SER A 106 7.62 -14.63 28.19
N LEU A 107 8.07 -15.28 27.13
CA LEU A 107 7.59 -16.58 26.68
C LEU A 107 8.29 -17.72 27.42
N LYS A 108 7.65 -18.91 27.54
CA LYS A 108 8.21 -20.07 28.24
C LYS A 108 9.57 -20.47 27.71
N ASN A 109 9.73 -20.51 26.41
CA ASN A 109 10.98 -20.86 25.73
C ASN A 109 11.38 -19.76 24.75
N LYS A 110 12.68 -19.54 24.60
CA LYS A 110 13.20 -18.61 23.58
C LYS A 110 12.82 -19.06 22.19
N ILE A 111 12.44 -18.11 21.35
CA ILE A 111 12.25 -18.36 19.91
C ILE A 111 13.64 -18.48 19.28
N SER A 112 13.91 -19.60 18.60
CA SER A 112 15.25 -19.86 17.99
C SER A 112 15.22 -19.99 16.47
N SER A 113 14.05 -20.07 15.87
CA SER A 113 13.91 -20.28 14.42
C SER A 113 12.73 -19.48 13.83
N ILE A 114 12.90 -19.02 12.59
CA ILE A 114 11.81 -18.42 11.80
C ILE A 114 10.65 -19.40 11.52
N LYS A 115 10.94 -20.72 11.61
CA LYS A 115 9.94 -21.80 11.41
C LYS A 115 9.13 -22.11 12.68
N ASP A 116 9.42 -21.45 13.80
CA ASP A 116 8.64 -21.59 15.04
C ASP A 116 7.17 -21.22 14.79
N LYS A 117 6.25 -22.08 15.22
CA LYS A 117 4.80 -21.87 15.04
C LYS A 117 4.31 -20.54 15.65
N ARG A 118 4.97 -20.09 16.72
CA ARG A 118 4.67 -18.79 17.36
C ARG A 118 4.99 -17.62 16.40
N ILE A 119 6.06 -17.71 15.62
CA ILE A 119 6.41 -16.69 14.60
C ILE A 119 5.35 -16.62 13.53
N SER A 120 4.81 -17.75 13.06
CA SER A 120 3.70 -17.73 12.09
C SER A 120 2.47 -17.02 12.65
N LYS A 121 2.14 -17.25 13.93
CA LYS A 121 1.02 -16.59 14.60
C LYS A 121 1.27 -15.07 14.75
N ILE A 122 2.46 -14.68 15.21
CA ILE A 122 2.88 -13.28 15.34
C ILE A 122 2.82 -12.60 13.97
N LYS A 123 3.34 -13.23 12.92
CA LYS A 123 3.31 -12.72 11.54
C LYS A 123 1.88 -12.46 11.05
N ASN A 124 0.96 -13.39 11.33
CA ASN A 124 -0.45 -13.23 10.94
C ASN A 124 -1.12 -12.04 11.64
N SER A 125 -0.67 -11.66 12.83
CA SER A 125 -1.15 -10.47 13.54
C SER A 125 -0.41 -9.20 13.11
N LEU A 126 0.87 -9.29 12.73
CA LEU A 126 1.67 -8.16 12.22
C LEU A 126 1.25 -7.71 10.83
N LEU A 127 0.93 -8.64 9.93
CA LEU A 127 0.62 -8.31 8.53
C LEU A 127 -0.57 -7.34 8.39
N PRO A 128 -1.70 -7.51 9.08
CA PRO A 128 -2.77 -6.51 9.08
C PRO A 128 -2.32 -5.14 9.61
N VAL A 129 -1.46 -5.10 10.64
CA VAL A 129 -0.93 -3.85 11.21
C VAL A 129 -0.14 -3.06 10.17
N VAL A 130 0.85 -3.70 9.53
CA VAL A 130 1.69 -3.01 8.54
C VAL A 130 0.91 -2.65 7.26
N LYS A 131 -0.06 -3.47 6.85
CA LYS A 131 -0.97 -3.14 5.74
C LYS A 131 -1.85 -1.95 6.05
N TYR A 132 -2.42 -1.91 7.26
CA TYR A 132 -3.22 -0.77 7.70
C TYR A 132 -2.39 0.52 7.67
N LEU A 133 -1.18 0.50 8.23
CA LEU A 133 -0.30 1.68 8.25
C LEU A 133 0.06 2.15 6.83
N ALA A 134 0.41 1.22 5.95
CA ALA A 134 0.70 1.52 4.55
C ALA A 134 -0.51 2.14 3.83
N GLU A 135 -1.71 1.59 4.03
CA GLU A 135 -2.94 2.13 3.49
C GLU A 135 -3.25 3.55 4.02
N GLN A 136 -3.03 3.79 5.33
CA GLN A 136 -3.24 5.13 5.92
C GLN A 136 -2.31 6.18 5.30
N ILE A 137 -1.08 5.81 4.92
CA ILE A 137 -0.17 6.71 4.20
C ILE A 137 -0.76 7.11 2.83
N VAL A 138 -1.30 6.15 2.09
CA VAL A 138 -1.94 6.43 0.78
C VAL A 138 -3.22 7.26 0.94
N ARG A 139 -4.04 6.96 1.94
CA ARG A 139 -5.28 7.72 2.23
C ARG A 139 -5.01 9.17 2.61
N ASP A 140 -3.85 9.41 3.23
CA ASP A 140 -3.37 10.73 3.62
C ASP A 140 -2.41 11.34 2.58
N GLY A 141 -2.30 10.74 1.41
CA GLY A 141 -1.48 11.26 0.32
C GLY A 141 -1.81 12.72 0.02
N GLU A 142 -0.81 13.53 -0.28
CA GLU A 142 -0.98 14.97 -0.52
C GLU A 142 -2.09 15.28 -1.52
N GLY A 143 -3.15 15.92 -1.06
CA GLY A 143 -4.32 16.24 -1.86
C GLY A 143 -5.18 15.05 -2.28
N ALA A 144 -4.95 13.86 -1.74
CA ALA A 144 -5.73 12.66 -2.03
C ALA A 144 -7.22 12.83 -1.67
N THR A 145 -8.08 12.37 -2.56
CA THR A 145 -9.52 12.29 -2.31
C THR A 145 -10.05 10.86 -2.39
N LYS A 146 -9.26 9.95 -2.98
CA LYS A 146 -9.61 8.54 -3.20
C LYS A 146 -8.43 7.62 -2.97
N LEU A 147 -8.71 6.45 -2.39
CA LEU A 147 -7.83 5.30 -2.41
C LEU A 147 -8.10 4.48 -3.67
N ILE A 148 -7.05 4.08 -4.37
CA ILE A 148 -7.13 3.25 -5.57
C ILE A 148 -6.35 1.96 -5.32
N ASN A 149 -7.07 0.85 -5.25
CA ASN A 149 -6.49 -0.48 -5.15
C ASN A 149 -6.25 -1.03 -6.56
N ILE A 150 -5.02 -1.31 -6.92
CA ILE A 150 -4.65 -1.84 -8.23
C ILE A 150 -4.16 -3.26 -8.08
N LYS A 151 -4.80 -4.19 -8.79
CA LYS A 151 -4.39 -5.58 -8.87
C LYS A 151 -4.07 -5.95 -10.32
N VAL A 152 -2.85 -6.39 -10.56
CA VAL A 152 -2.45 -7.05 -11.82
C VAL A 152 -2.43 -8.55 -11.57
N GLU A 153 -3.13 -9.30 -12.40
CA GLU A 153 -3.17 -10.77 -12.32
C GLU A 153 -2.90 -11.41 -13.68
N SER A 154 -2.68 -12.72 -13.66
CA SER A 154 -2.35 -13.52 -14.86
C SER A 154 -1.12 -13.00 -15.63
N ALA A 155 -0.12 -12.45 -14.93
CA ALA A 155 1.15 -12.04 -15.53
C ALA A 155 2.09 -13.24 -15.75
N LYS A 156 3.01 -13.12 -16.70
CA LYS A 156 3.98 -14.18 -17.00
C LYS A 156 5.02 -14.40 -15.91
N ASN A 157 5.33 -13.34 -15.13
CA ASN A 157 6.21 -13.38 -13.95
C ASN A 157 5.91 -12.21 -13.01
N SER A 158 6.43 -12.27 -11.78
CA SER A 158 6.23 -11.25 -10.76
C SER A 158 6.81 -9.86 -11.15
N PRO A 159 8.00 -9.75 -11.76
CA PRO A 159 8.51 -8.45 -12.23
C PRO A 159 7.60 -7.76 -13.25
N GLN A 160 7.01 -8.49 -14.21
CA GLN A 160 6.03 -7.94 -15.15
C GLN A 160 4.81 -7.38 -14.42
N ALA A 161 4.23 -8.17 -13.51
CA ALA A 161 3.07 -7.74 -12.73
C ALA A 161 3.38 -6.44 -11.94
N LYS A 162 4.54 -6.38 -11.27
CA LYS A 162 4.99 -5.22 -10.51
C LYS A 162 5.17 -3.98 -11.40
N ARG A 163 5.90 -4.10 -12.53
CA ARG A 163 6.14 -2.96 -13.44
C ARG A 163 4.84 -2.37 -13.96
N ILE A 164 3.90 -3.23 -14.37
CA ILE A 164 2.61 -2.76 -14.89
C ILE A 164 1.78 -2.10 -13.81
N ALA A 165 1.69 -2.71 -12.62
CA ALA A 165 0.93 -2.15 -11.50
C ALA A 165 1.46 -0.76 -11.11
N LYS A 166 2.79 -0.63 -10.96
CA LYS A 166 3.44 0.64 -10.62
C LYS A 166 3.30 1.69 -11.73
N ALA A 167 3.43 1.31 -13.01
CA ALA A 167 3.27 2.23 -14.13
C ALA A 167 1.85 2.81 -14.19
N VAL A 168 0.83 2.02 -13.87
CA VAL A 168 -0.56 2.49 -13.81
C VAL A 168 -0.78 3.34 -12.57
N ALA A 169 -0.27 2.92 -11.40
CA ALA A 169 -0.38 3.63 -10.13
C ALA A 169 0.24 5.03 -10.19
N ASN A 170 1.37 5.18 -10.88
CA ASN A 170 2.15 6.42 -10.98
C ASN A 170 1.80 7.26 -12.22
N SER A 171 0.84 6.85 -13.03
CA SER A 171 0.46 7.63 -14.21
C SER A 171 -0.35 8.88 -13.83
N PRO A 172 0.17 10.11 -14.00
CA PRO A 172 -0.58 11.33 -13.71
C PRO A 172 -1.92 11.39 -14.47
N LEU A 173 -1.94 10.90 -15.72
CA LEU A 173 -3.17 10.88 -16.52
C LEU A 173 -4.21 9.89 -15.96
N VAL A 174 -3.79 8.76 -15.42
CA VAL A 174 -4.70 7.81 -14.74
C VAL A 174 -5.20 8.44 -13.45
N LYS A 175 -4.32 8.97 -12.61
CA LYS A 175 -4.67 9.56 -11.30
C LYS A 175 -5.63 10.75 -11.45
N THR A 176 -5.40 11.63 -12.41
CA THR A 176 -6.30 12.77 -12.70
C THR A 176 -7.65 12.32 -13.29
N ALA A 177 -7.70 11.24 -14.07
CA ALA A 177 -8.98 10.66 -14.51
C ALA A 177 -9.81 10.16 -13.32
N PHE A 178 -9.17 9.45 -12.39
CA PHE A 178 -9.84 8.98 -11.18
C PHE A 178 -10.34 10.12 -10.30
N TYR A 179 -9.56 11.20 -10.17
CA TYR A 179 -10.01 12.42 -9.49
C TYR A 179 -11.28 13.00 -10.15
N GLY A 180 -11.29 13.11 -11.47
CA GLY A 180 -12.43 13.60 -12.25
C GLY A 180 -13.60 12.62 -12.38
N ASN A 181 -13.59 11.47 -11.69
CA ASN A 181 -14.60 10.39 -11.81
C ASN A 181 -14.73 9.85 -13.24
N ASP A 182 -13.67 9.97 -14.05
CA ASP A 182 -13.63 9.48 -15.42
C ASP A 182 -13.04 8.07 -15.49
N PRO A 183 -13.82 7.05 -15.89
CA PRO A 183 -13.32 5.68 -16.03
C PRO A 183 -12.52 5.50 -17.33
N ASN A 184 -11.52 6.34 -17.53
CA ASN A 184 -10.75 6.45 -18.77
C ASN A 184 -9.82 5.26 -18.97
N TRP A 185 -10.36 4.18 -19.49
CA TRP A 185 -9.57 2.97 -19.75
C TRP A 185 -8.46 3.18 -20.80
N GLY A 186 -8.60 4.14 -21.71
CA GLY A 186 -7.55 4.50 -22.66
C GLY A 186 -6.27 4.96 -21.97
N ARG A 187 -6.40 5.76 -20.89
CA ARG A 187 -5.25 6.19 -20.08
C ARG A 187 -4.60 5.02 -19.33
N ILE A 188 -5.42 4.04 -18.90
CA ILE A 188 -4.91 2.82 -18.25
C ILE A 188 -4.10 2.01 -19.28
N VAL A 189 -4.64 1.77 -20.47
CA VAL A 189 -3.93 1.04 -21.54
C VAL A 189 -2.65 1.77 -21.96
N MET A 190 -2.68 3.10 -22.07
CA MET A 190 -1.49 3.91 -22.34
C MET A 190 -0.42 3.71 -21.24
N ALA A 191 -0.81 3.74 -19.97
CA ALA A 191 0.12 3.52 -18.85
C ALA A 191 0.74 2.12 -18.87
N ILE A 192 -0.04 1.09 -19.24
CA ILE A 192 0.47 -0.27 -19.47
C ILE A 192 1.48 -0.26 -20.64
N GLY A 193 1.15 0.38 -21.76
CA GLY A 193 2.02 0.43 -22.94
C GLY A 193 3.38 1.09 -22.69
N LYS A 194 3.46 2.08 -21.79
CA LYS A 194 4.70 2.74 -21.38
C LYS A 194 5.70 1.79 -20.71
N THR A 195 5.28 0.62 -20.24
CA THR A 195 6.19 -0.36 -19.63
C THR A 195 7.02 -1.13 -20.65
N TYR A 196 6.69 -1.04 -21.93
CA TYR A 196 7.26 -1.84 -23.02
C TYR A 196 7.15 -3.36 -22.79
N GLU A 197 6.29 -3.80 -21.88
CA GLU A 197 6.00 -5.21 -21.67
C GLU A 197 5.20 -5.75 -22.87
N LYS A 198 5.57 -6.96 -23.32
CA LYS A 198 4.83 -7.66 -24.38
C LYS A 198 3.50 -8.16 -23.81
N ILE A 199 2.41 -7.51 -24.18
CA ILE A 199 1.05 -7.86 -23.80
C ILE A 199 0.23 -8.12 -25.05
N ASP A 200 -0.58 -9.18 -25.01
CA ASP A 200 -1.58 -9.45 -26.04
C ASP A 200 -2.85 -8.62 -25.74
N PRO A 201 -3.17 -7.61 -26.55
CA PRO A 201 -4.35 -6.78 -26.31
C PRO A 201 -5.66 -7.58 -26.31
N LYS A 202 -5.73 -8.70 -27.05
CA LYS A 202 -6.92 -9.54 -27.10
C LYS A 202 -7.16 -10.33 -25.80
N LYS A 203 -6.10 -10.56 -25.03
CA LYS A 203 -6.20 -11.24 -23.72
C LYS A 203 -6.40 -10.26 -22.55
N LEU A 204 -6.00 -9.00 -22.74
CA LEU A 204 -6.11 -8.00 -21.70
C LEU A 204 -7.58 -7.74 -21.34
N LYS A 205 -7.89 -7.84 -20.06
CA LYS A 205 -9.17 -7.40 -19.50
C LYS A 205 -8.92 -6.38 -18.40
N ILE A 206 -9.75 -5.35 -18.38
CA ILE A 206 -9.71 -4.29 -17.36
C ILE A 206 -11.06 -4.27 -16.67
N TYR A 207 -11.01 -4.28 -15.34
CA TYR A 207 -12.18 -4.18 -14.48
C TYR A 207 -12.05 -2.97 -13.56
N ILE A 208 -13.11 -2.20 -13.43
CA ILE A 208 -13.24 -1.14 -12.42
C ILE A 208 -14.42 -1.51 -11.52
N GLY A 209 -14.11 -1.76 -10.25
CA GLY A 209 -15.05 -2.39 -9.34
C GLY A 209 -15.52 -3.75 -9.88
N LYS A 210 -16.82 -3.95 -9.94
CA LYS A 210 -17.42 -5.19 -10.46
C LYS A 210 -17.70 -5.17 -11.97
N GLN A 211 -17.31 -4.10 -12.69
CA GLN A 211 -17.62 -3.96 -14.10
C GLN A 211 -16.41 -4.24 -14.99
N THR A 212 -16.61 -5.05 -16.03
CA THR A 212 -15.65 -5.19 -17.12
C THR A 212 -15.70 -3.93 -17.99
N VAL A 213 -14.55 -3.28 -18.16
CA VAL A 213 -14.42 -2.05 -18.95
C VAL A 213 -13.77 -2.34 -20.31
N VAL A 214 -12.75 -3.22 -20.31
CA VAL A 214 -12.07 -3.67 -21.53
C VAL A 214 -12.09 -5.19 -21.58
N ALA A 215 -12.36 -5.74 -22.77
CA ALA A 215 -12.17 -7.15 -23.10
C ALA A 215 -11.93 -7.29 -24.61
N ASN A 216 -11.15 -8.29 -25.02
CA ASN A 216 -10.84 -8.59 -26.43
C ASN A 216 -10.26 -7.38 -27.20
N GLY A 217 -9.44 -6.56 -26.54
CA GLY A 217 -8.76 -5.42 -27.15
C GLY A 217 -9.62 -4.18 -27.38
N ALA A 218 -10.84 -4.14 -26.87
CA ALA A 218 -11.78 -3.03 -27.08
C ALA A 218 -12.61 -2.77 -25.81
N GLU A 219 -13.33 -1.66 -25.81
CA GLU A 219 -14.32 -1.37 -24.79
C GLU A 219 -15.39 -2.48 -24.73
N TYR A 220 -15.74 -2.88 -23.51
CA TYR A 220 -16.71 -3.95 -23.32
C TYR A 220 -18.12 -3.53 -23.73
N LYS A 221 -18.68 -4.18 -24.75
CA LYS A 221 -19.97 -3.83 -25.36
C LYS A 221 -21.17 -3.74 -24.39
N LYS A 222 -21.11 -4.45 -23.25
CA LYS A 222 -22.18 -4.46 -22.24
C LYS A 222 -21.86 -3.57 -21.03
N LEU A 223 -20.92 -2.61 -21.18
CA LEU A 223 -20.56 -1.69 -20.11
C LEU A 223 -21.72 -0.77 -19.75
N ASN A 224 -22.06 -0.71 -18.47
CA ASN A 224 -23.03 0.24 -17.95
C ASN A 224 -22.31 1.50 -17.44
N LEU A 225 -22.20 2.50 -18.31
CA LEU A 225 -21.49 3.75 -18.01
C LEU A 225 -22.08 4.53 -16.83
N GLN A 226 -23.40 4.52 -16.64
CA GLN A 226 -24.04 5.22 -15.50
C GLN A 226 -23.65 4.57 -14.17
N LYS A 227 -23.74 3.24 -14.10
CA LYS A 227 -23.28 2.47 -12.93
C LYS A 227 -21.81 2.69 -12.65
N LEU A 228 -20.99 2.72 -13.72
CA LEU A 228 -19.55 2.90 -13.59
C LEU A 228 -19.22 4.31 -13.07
N LYS A 229 -19.81 5.36 -13.63
CA LYS A 229 -19.64 6.75 -13.15
C LYS A 229 -20.06 6.91 -11.69
N LYS A 230 -21.17 6.28 -11.27
CA LYS A 230 -21.58 6.27 -9.87
C LYS A 230 -20.55 5.60 -8.97
N TYR A 231 -19.96 4.47 -9.39
CA TYR A 231 -18.90 3.79 -8.66
C TYR A 231 -17.61 4.64 -8.59
N MET A 232 -17.24 5.31 -9.68
CA MET A 232 -16.07 6.20 -9.72
C MET A 232 -16.15 7.37 -8.74
N ALA A 233 -17.34 7.76 -8.29
CA ALA A 233 -17.54 8.78 -7.26
C ALA A 233 -17.27 8.26 -5.82
N SER A 234 -16.98 6.96 -5.64
CA SER A 234 -16.64 6.39 -4.35
C SER A 234 -15.27 6.88 -3.87
N LYS A 235 -15.05 6.88 -2.56
CA LYS A 235 -13.75 7.18 -1.94
C LYS A 235 -12.72 6.07 -2.11
N GLU A 236 -13.15 4.89 -2.51
CA GLU A 236 -12.31 3.73 -2.71
C GLU A 236 -12.66 3.04 -4.02
N ILE A 237 -11.67 2.82 -4.87
CA ILE A 237 -11.81 2.29 -6.21
C ILE A 237 -10.90 1.07 -6.38
N ASP A 238 -11.49 -0.04 -6.82
CA ASP A 238 -10.76 -1.23 -7.20
C ASP A 238 -10.54 -1.25 -8.71
N LEU A 239 -9.28 -1.34 -9.13
CA LEU A 239 -8.85 -1.50 -10.50
C LEU A 239 -8.15 -2.85 -10.65
N LYS A 240 -8.69 -3.73 -11.49
CA LYS A 240 -8.09 -5.03 -11.77
C LYS A 240 -7.69 -5.13 -13.24
N LEU A 241 -6.46 -5.58 -13.49
CA LEU A 241 -5.86 -5.79 -14.79
C LEU A 241 -5.52 -7.28 -14.94
N ASP A 242 -6.25 -8.00 -15.78
CA ASP A 242 -5.99 -9.40 -16.10
C ASP A 242 -5.25 -9.48 -17.44
N LEU A 243 -3.99 -9.94 -17.39
CA LEU A 243 -3.13 -9.97 -18.58
C LEU A 243 -3.29 -11.25 -19.41
N GLY A 244 -3.88 -12.30 -18.85
CA GLY A 244 -4.09 -13.59 -19.53
C GLY A 244 -2.82 -14.29 -20.02
N GLN A 245 -1.67 -14.10 -19.35
CA GLN A 245 -0.34 -14.56 -19.80
C GLN A 245 0.32 -15.58 -18.87
N GLY A 246 -0.18 -15.77 -17.65
CA GLY A 246 0.40 -16.67 -16.66
C GLY A 246 -0.35 -16.67 -15.34
N ASN A 247 0.36 -16.96 -14.24
CA ASN A 247 -0.24 -17.13 -12.91
C ASN A 247 0.31 -16.18 -11.84
N TYR A 248 1.11 -15.19 -12.24
CA TYR A 248 1.69 -14.26 -11.28
C TYR A 248 0.78 -13.04 -11.10
N SER A 249 0.82 -12.49 -9.91
CA SER A 249 0.05 -11.30 -9.56
C SER A 249 0.89 -10.31 -8.75
N TYR A 250 0.45 -9.05 -8.75
CA TYR A 250 0.98 -8.01 -7.88
C TYR A 250 -0.13 -7.03 -7.53
N GLU A 251 -0.15 -6.58 -6.28
CA GLU A 251 -1.09 -5.59 -5.78
C GLU A 251 -0.34 -4.33 -5.38
N THR A 252 -0.92 -3.18 -5.64
CA THR A 252 -0.41 -1.88 -5.19
C THR A 252 -1.57 -0.95 -4.88
N GLN A 253 -1.35 -0.04 -3.94
CA GLN A 253 -2.30 1.01 -3.61
C GLN A 253 -1.72 2.37 -3.98
N THR A 254 -2.58 3.27 -4.46
CA THR A 254 -2.24 4.65 -4.76
C THR A 254 -3.45 5.55 -4.49
N CYS A 255 -3.26 6.85 -4.60
CA CYS A 255 -4.33 7.84 -4.54
C CYS A 255 -4.54 8.53 -5.89
N ASP A 256 -5.60 9.31 -6.02
CA ASP A 256 -5.83 10.20 -7.15
C ASP A 256 -4.95 11.46 -7.07
N PHE A 257 -4.94 12.28 -8.14
CA PHE A 257 -4.30 13.61 -8.14
C PHE A 257 -5.36 14.70 -8.29
N SER A 258 -5.55 15.46 -7.21
CA SER A 258 -6.37 16.66 -7.17
C SER A 258 -5.53 17.93 -7.43
N HIS A 259 -6.17 19.07 -7.61
CA HIS A 259 -5.50 20.38 -7.67
C HIS A 259 -4.69 20.66 -6.39
N LYS A 260 -5.15 20.16 -5.25
CA LYS A 260 -4.50 20.36 -3.95
C LYS A 260 -3.10 19.74 -3.89
N TYR A 261 -2.80 18.69 -4.65
CA TYR A 261 -1.44 18.15 -4.76
C TYR A 261 -0.47 19.21 -5.29
N VAL A 262 -0.85 19.92 -6.34
CA VAL A 262 -0.04 20.99 -6.92
C VAL A 262 0.08 22.17 -5.95
N ASP A 263 -1.01 22.58 -5.30
CA ASP A 263 -1.01 23.69 -4.34
C ASP A 263 -0.07 23.41 -3.16
N ILE A 264 -0.10 22.21 -2.60
CA ILE A 264 0.77 21.82 -1.49
C ILE A 264 2.24 21.86 -1.93
N ASN A 265 2.58 21.20 -3.03
CA ASN A 265 3.97 21.07 -3.47
C ASN A 265 4.56 22.38 -4.02
N ALA A 266 3.75 23.25 -4.63
CA ALA A 266 4.17 24.57 -5.07
C ALA A 266 4.43 25.53 -3.91
N ALA A 267 3.72 25.38 -2.80
CA ALA A 267 3.86 26.22 -1.61
C ALA A 267 4.92 25.68 -0.61
N TYR A 268 5.28 24.41 -0.71
CA TYR A 268 6.23 23.76 0.19
C TYR A 268 7.66 24.26 -0.09
N ARG A 269 8.21 24.99 0.88
CA ARG A 269 9.64 25.37 0.89
C ARG A 269 10.32 24.58 1.99
N THR A 270 11.29 23.73 1.63
CA THR A 270 12.19 23.05 2.57
C THR A 270 13.18 24.01 3.17
#